data_93f2116afd6873e98c94c7e1fddc974e
#
_entry.id   93f2116afd6873e98c94c7e1fddc974e
#
_cell.length_a   1.000
_cell.length_b   1.000
_cell.length_c   1.000
_cell.angle_alpha   90.00
_cell.angle_beta   90.00
_cell.angle_gamma   90.00
#
_symmetry.space_group_name_H-M   'P 1'
#
loop_
_entity.id
_entity.type
_entity.pdbx_description
1 polymer ?
#
loop_
_entity_poly.entity_id
_entity_poly.type
_entity_poly.pdbx_seq_one_letter_code
_entity_poly.pdbx_strand_id
1 'polypeptide(L)'
;MNATLSSLQAAVSTSEHMPAIKMTHPAGQATADDSPVLRAAIRLAEQIRPASAEIERGRRLPAGIAAAMKDAGVFGMAMPRAWGGLEVDPLTQFRVIEALAMADGSVGWCAMIGCDGGYMTAFLDQDVGRAMYPDLLMATAAAATTTGQAVRVPEGYRVSGRFPFVSGCNHCEWLWLGCVVYENGVARVDGNGVPQTRQCFVRLSECDILDTWHTTGLRGTGSNDVVVRDMFVEEARTFSFQDPTLIKRPGPLYAFPFLFIAKGAAPALGIARHAIDAVIESAATKPARRYTVGERIEAAKVLRDDVYVQDAVGRAETHLAAARAYYFDVMGDLWVTLLAGRQPSERQVALFTAAYAHVVGVCVDVVQLVYKAAGGTAVYQKGPLDRCLRDVLTMNQHAIGTSRTYEMAGRLLLGLEPLRWLF
;
A
#
# COMPACT_ATOMS: atom_id res chain seq x y z
N MET A 1 -7.68 16.87 -49.24
CA MET A 1 -7.79 16.65 -47.75
C MET A 1 -8.92 15.66 -47.38
N ASN A 2 -9.59 14.99 -48.34
CA ASN A 2 -10.71 14.08 -48.07
C ASN A 2 -10.38 12.56 -48.22
N ALA A 3 -9.13 12.22 -48.59
CA ALA A 3 -8.75 10.81 -48.82
C ALA A 3 -8.11 10.13 -47.60
N THR A 4 -7.73 10.87 -46.56
CA THR A 4 -7.03 10.39 -45.34
C THR A 4 -7.99 10.01 -44.19
N LEU A 5 -9.24 10.48 -44.23
CA LEU A 5 -10.24 10.15 -43.21
C LEU A 5 -10.99 8.84 -43.53
N SER A 6 -11.08 8.44 -44.81
CA SER A 6 -11.74 7.20 -45.21
C SER A 6 -10.95 5.93 -44.89
N SER A 7 -9.59 5.99 -44.81
CA SER A 7 -8.75 4.86 -44.46
C SER A 7 -8.68 4.59 -42.98
N LEU A 8 -8.97 5.57 -42.13
CA LEU A 8 -9.05 5.39 -40.66
C LEU A 8 -10.40 4.79 -40.24
N GLN A 9 -11.47 4.98 -40.98
CA GLN A 9 -12.79 4.43 -40.69
C GLN A 9 -12.92 2.93 -41.04
N ALA A 10 -12.14 2.41 -41.99
CA ALA A 10 -12.17 1.01 -42.39
C ALA A 10 -11.42 0.07 -41.43
N ALA A 11 -10.58 0.59 -40.53
CA ALA A 11 -9.80 -0.20 -39.56
C ALA A 11 -10.52 -0.45 -38.22
N VAL A 12 -11.73 0.10 -38.03
CA VAL A 12 -12.46 0.03 -36.73
C VAL A 12 -13.60 -1.03 -36.76
N SER A 13 -13.73 -1.78 -37.83
CA SER A 13 -14.90 -2.65 -38.05
C SER A 13 -14.73 -4.13 -37.69
N THR A 14 -13.67 -4.53 -37.00
CA THR A 14 -13.59 -5.90 -36.44
C THR A 14 -13.43 -5.82 -34.93
N SER A 15 -14.49 -6.22 -34.21
CA SER A 15 -14.52 -6.33 -32.76
C SER A 15 -13.71 -7.56 -32.31
N GLU A 16 -12.41 -7.54 -32.50
CA GLU A 16 -11.51 -8.37 -31.75
C GLU A 16 -11.23 -7.67 -30.42
N HIS A 17 -11.44 -8.39 -29.33
CA HIS A 17 -11.08 -8.01 -27.97
C HIS A 17 -9.67 -7.43 -28.00
N MET A 18 -9.52 -6.12 -27.81
CA MET A 18 -8.19 -5.53 -27.64
C MET A 18 -7.58 -6.16 -26.39
N PRO A 19 -6.45 -6.87 -26.49
CA PRO A 19 -5.73 -7.33 -25.30
C PRO A 19 -5.39 -6.10 -24.46
N ALA A 20 -5.49 -6.26 -23.13
CA ALA A 20 -5.09 -5.24 -22.18
C ALA A 20 -3.79 -4.57 -22.63
N ILE A 21 -3.79 -3.25 -22.76
CA ILE A 21 -2.65 -2.47 -23.26
C ILE A 21 -1.43 -2.85 -22.42
N LYS A 22 -0.53 -3.65 -23.00
CA LYS A 22 0.79 -3.87 -22.42
C LYS A 22 1.50 -2.52 -22.47
N MET A 23 1.53 -1.83 -21.33
CA MET A 23 2.33 -0.62 -21.19
C MET A 23 3.79 -0.99 -21.45
N THR A 24 4.32 -0.59 -22.60
CA THR A 24 5.74 -0.71 -22.94
C THR A 24 6.50 0.26 -22.06
N HIS A 25 7.29 -0.26 -21.12
CA HIS A 25 8.17 0.51 -20.28
C HIS A 25 9.36 1.05 -21.09
N PRO A 26 9.93 2.23 -20.74
CA PRO A 26 11.16 2.72 -21.37
C PRO A 26 12.29 1.71 -21.19
N ALA A 27 13.14 1.63 -22.22
CA ALA A 27 14.27 0.70 -22.29
C ALA A 27 15.17 0.83 -21.04
N GLY A 28 15.26 -0.23 -20.26
CA GLY A 28 16.02 -0.33 -19.01
C GLY A 28 15.31 -1.07 -17.87
N GLN A 29 13.98 -1.33 -18.00
CA GLN A 29 13.18 -2.00 -16.96
C GLN A 29 12.81 -3.46 -17.29
N ALA A 30 13.40 -4.06 -18.31
CA ALA A 30 13.08 -5.43 -18.76
C ALA A 30 13.35 -6.54 -17.72
N THR A 31 14.13 -6.26 -16.65
CA THR A 31 14.44 -7.24 -15.61
C THR A 31 13.41 -7.33 -14.49
N ALA A 32 12.51 -6.34 -14.35
CA ALA A 32 11.52 -6.32 -13.27
C ALA A 32 10.29 -7.21 -13.55
N ASP A 33 9.92 -7.39 -14.83
CA ASP A 33 8.79 -8.26 -15.21
C ASP A 33 9.10 -9.75 -15.01
N ASP A 34 10.36 -10.11 -14.77
CA ASP A 34 10.82 -11.49 -14.61
C ASP A 34 10.89 -11.96 -13.14
N SER A 35 10.50 -11.12 -12.19
CA SER A 35 10.51 -11.48 -10.78
C SER A 35 9.56 -12.64 -10.47
N PRO A 36 10.05 -13.75 -9.86
CA PRO A 36 9.21 -14.88 -9.50
C PRO A 36 8.04 -14.51 -8.58
N VAL A 37 8.27 -13.61 -7.60
CA VAL A 37 7.23 -13.16 -6.68
C VAL A 37 6.16 -12.33 -7.38
N LEU A 38 6.53 -11.50 -8.36
CA LEU A 38 5.56 -10.73 -9.14
C LEU A 38 4.68 -11.66 -10.01
N ARG A 39 5.28 -12.63 -10.69
CA ARG A 39 4.52 -13.64 -11.45
C ARG A 39 3.60 -14.45 -10.55
N ALA A 40 4.05 -14.81 -9.35
CA ALA A 40 3.22 -15.52 -8.38
C ALA A 40 2.04 -14.64 -7.91
N ALA A 41 2.26 -13.37 -7.61
CA ALA A 41 1.21 -12.42 -7.22
C ALA A 41 0.15 -12.22 -8.32
N ILE A 42 0.58 -12.11 -9.60
CA ILE A 42 -0.35 -11.99 -10.74
C ILE A 42 -1.23 -13.24 -10.85
N ARG A 43 -0.67 -14.44 -10.71
CA ARG A 43 -1.48 -15.69 -10.71
C ARG A 43 -2.41 -15.77 -9.50
N LEU A 44 -1.94 -15.33 -8.33
CA LEU A 44 -2.75 -15.33 -7.11
C LEU A 44 -3.96 -14.38 -7.20
N ALA A 45 -3.86 -13.30 -7.96
CA ALA A 45 -4.96 -12.37 -8.21
C ALA A 45 -6.21 -13.06 -8.77
N GLU A 46 -6.06 -14.14 -9.56
CA GLU A 46 -7.19 -14.93 -10.09
C GLU A 46 -7.97 -15.66 -8.99
N GLN A 47 -7.30 -16.05 -7.90
CA GLN A 47 -7.94 -16.70 -6.74
C GLN A 47 -8.53 -15.66 -5.77
N ILE A 48 -7.90 -14.50 -5.65
CA ILE A 48 -8.31 -13.42 -4.74
C ILE A 48 -9.61 -12.78 -5.22
N ARG A 49 -9.73 -12.47 -6.51
CA ARG A 49 -10.86 -11.73 -7.07
C ARG A 49 -12.23 -12.35 -6.73
N PRO A 50 -12.47 -13.65 -6.90
CA PRO A 50 -13.73 -14.28 -6.50
C PRO A 50 -13.93 -14.32 -4.98
N ALA A 51 -12.87 -14.30 -4.17
CA ALA A 51 -12.94 -14.32 -2.71
C ALA A 51 -13.24 -12.94 -2.09
N SER A 52 -13.24 -11.85 -2.86
CA SER A 52 -13.37 -10.47 -2.35
C SER A 52 -14.63 -10.25 -1.48
N ALA A 53 -15.76 -10.87 -1.83
CA ALA A 53 -16.97 -10.74 -1.02
C ALA A 53 -16.86 -11.47 0.34
N GLU A 54 -16.13 -12.56 0.41
CA GLU A 54 -15.82 -13.28 1.65
C GLU A 54 -14.85 -12.46 2.50
N ILE A 55 -13.79 -11.92 1.89
CA ILE A 55 -12.80 -11.06 2.54
C ILE A 55 -13.50 -9.88 3.22
N GLU A 56 -14.39 -9.19 2.50
CA GLU A 56 -15.12 -8.04 3.01
C GLU A 56 -16.05 -8.42 4.18
N ARG A 57 -16.86 -9.49 4.01
CA ARG A 57 -17.78 -9.95 5.07
C ARG A 57 -17.04 -10.44 6.31
N GLY A 58 -15.96 -11.19 6.12
CA GLY A 58 -15.13 -11.73 7.18
C GLY A 58 -14.31 -10.70 7.93
N ARG A 59 -14.16 -9.50 7.39
CA ARG A 59 -13.32 -8.40 7.92
C ARG A 59 -11.88 -8.86 8.23
N ARG A 60 -11.38 -9.83 7.47
CA ARG A 60 -10.02 -10.38 7.53
C ARG A 60 -9.74 -11.18 6.28
N LEU A 61 -8.49 -11.44 6.00
CA LEU A 61 -8.13 -12.38 4.96
C LEU A 61 -8.52 -13.81 5.39
N PRO A 62 -9.17 -14.60 4.51
CA PRO A 62 -9.32 -16.04 4.70
C PRO A 62 -7.94 -16.70 4.87
N ALA A 63 -7.85 -17.70 5.74
CA ALA A 63 -6.57 -18.38 6.01
C ALA A 63 -5.90 -18.94 4.75
N GLY A 64 -6.70 -19.44 3.78
CA GLY A 64 -6.19 -19.93 2.51
C GLY A 64 -5.55 -18.83 1.65
N ILE A 65 -6.10 -17.60 1.65
CA ILE A 65 -5.51 -16.46 0.92
C ILE A 65 -4.21 -16.02 1.60
N ALA A 66 -4.21 -15.90 2.94
CA ALA A 66 -3.00 -15.53 3.67
C ALA A 66 -1.87 -16.56 3.46
N ALA A 67 -2.18 -17.86 3.51
CA ALA A 67 -1.23 -18.93 3.21
C ALA A 67 -0.70 -18.85 1.77
N ALA A 68 -1.57 -18.64 0.79
CA ALA A 68 -1.16 -18.52 -0.61
C ALA A 68 -0.28 -17.27 -0.85
N MET A 69 -0.52 -16.14 -0.16
CA MET A 69 0.36 -14.97 -0.19
C MET A 69 1.74 -15.30 0.41
N LYS A 70 1.77 -16.03 1.51
CA LYS A 70 3.00 -16.51 2.15
C LYS A 70 3.79 -17.40 1.18
N ASP A 71 3.16 -18.42 0.61
CA ASP A 71 3.79 -19.37 -0.32
C ASP A 71 4.28 -18.68 -1.61
N ALA A 72 3.61 -17.62 -2.04
CA ALA A 72 4.04 -16.74 -3.14
C ALA A 72 5.25 -15.86 -2.77
N GLY A 73 5.71 -15.86 -1.52
CA GLY A 73 6.83 -15.06 -1.05
C GLY A 73 6.52 -13.59 -0.74
N VAL A 74 5.24 -13.21 -0.74
CA VAL A 74 4.80 -11.81 -0.58
C VAL A 74 5.31 -11.19 0.71
N PHE A 75 5.20 -11.90 1.83
CA PHE A 75 5.63 -11.38 3.13
C PHE A 75 7.15 -11.40 3.32
N GLY A 76 7.87 -12.22 2.55
CA GLY A 76 9.33 -12.33 2.58
C GLY A 76 10.07 -11.35 1.66
N MET A 77 9.37 -10.46 0.93
CA MET A 77 9.99 -9.62 -0.11
C MET A 77 11.17 -8.77 0.39
N ALA A 78 11.10 -8.25 1.61
CA ALA A 78 12.16 -7.41 2.18
C ALA A 78 13.16 -8.20 3.03
N MET A 79 13.01 -9.52 3.20
CA MET A 79 13.93 -10.33 3.97
C MET A 79 15.31 -10.43 3.30
N PRO A 80 16.42 -10.30 4.07
CA PRO A 80 17.74 -10.18 3.52
C PRO A 80 18.21 -11.46 2.83
N ARG A 81 18.88 -11.28 1.70
CA ARG A 81 19.47 -12.36 0.92
C ARG A 81 20.51 -13.14 1.71
N ALA A 82 21.26 -12.46 2.59
CA ALA A 82 22.21 -13.08 3.49
C ALA A 82 21.59 -14.11 4.45
N TRP A 83 20.27 -14.05 4.68
CA TRP A 83 19.52 -15.03 5.46
C TRP A 83 18.84 -16.11 4.60
N GLY A 84 18.96 -16.02 3.27
CA GLY A 84 18.22 -16.80 2.29
C GLY A 84 16.88 -16.15 1.88
N GLY A 85 16.65 -14.88 2.23
CA GLY A 85 15.47 -14.11 1.86
C GLY A 85 15.51 -13.60 0.42
N LEU A 86 14.40 -13.01 -0.02
CA LEU A 86 14.23 -12.56 -1.40
C LEU A 86 14.95 -11.24 -1.70
N GLU A 87 14.99 -10.33 -0.75
CA GLU A 87 15.58 -8.98 -0.86
C GLU A 87 15.22 -8.30 -2.19
N VAL A 88 13.92 -8.25 -2.43
CA VAL A 88 13.33 -7.71 -3.66
C VAL A 88 13.46 -6.19 -3.65
N ASP A 89 13.83 -5.59 -4.79
CA ASP A 89 13.91 -4.14 -4.92
C ASP A 89 12.54 -3.45 -4.70
N PRO A 90 12.52 -2.17 -4.28
CA PRO A 90 11.28 -1.49 -3.88
C PRO A 90 10.29 -1.29 -5.04
N LEU A 91 10.76 -1.16 -6.29
CA LEU A 91 9.89 -1.00 -7.46
C LEU A 91 9.17 -2.31 -7.78
N THR A 92 9.84 -3.43 -7.64
CA THR A 92 9.23 -4.77 -7.79
C THR A 92 8.26 -5.05 -6.64
N GLN A 93 8.60 -4.73 -5.38
CA GLN A 93 7.67 -4.83 -4.26
C GLN A 93 6.39 -4.03 -4.53
N PHE A 94 6.55 -2.81 -5.05
CA PHE A 94 5.42 -1.96 -5.44
C PHE A 94 4.51 -2.64 -6.46
N ARG A 95 5.06 -3.21 -7.53
CA ARG A 95 4.29 -3.93 -8.57
C ARG A 95 3.56 -5.16 -8.04
N VAL A 96 4.18 -5.90 -7.13
CA VAL A 96 3.55 -7.05 -6.47
C VAL A 96 2.30 -6.60 -5.71
N ILE A 97 2.41 -5.54 -4.93
CA ILE A 97 1.32 -5.01 -4.12
C ILE A 97 0.22 -4.40 -5.00
N GLU A 98 0.59 -3.65 -6.04
CA GLU A 98 -0.34 -3.11 -7.05
C GLU A 98 -1.15 -4.23 -7.70
N ALA A 99 -0.51 -5.32 -8.14
CA ALA A 99 -1.16 -6.47 -8.75
C ALA A 99 -2.16 -7.17 -7.81
N LEU A 100 -1.80 -7.34 -6.54
CA LEU A 100 -2.69 -7.91 -5.53
C LEU A 100 -3.87 -6.98 -5.22
N ALA A 101 -3.64 -5.66 -5.15
CA ALA A 101 -4.67 -4.67 -4.90
C ALA A 101 -5.67 -4.51 -6.07
N MET A 102 -5.25 -4.79 -7.31
CA MET A 102 -6.16 -4.91 -8.46
C MET A 102 -7.17 -6.06 -8.29
N ALA A 103 -6.84 -7.08 -7.52
CA ALA A 103 -7.79 -8.15 -7.23
C ALA A 103 -8.67 -7.79 -6.03
N ASP A 104 -8.06 -7.28 -4.94
CA ASP A 104 -8.75 -6.81 -3.74
C ASP A 104 -7.89 -5.80 -2.97
N GLY A 105 -8.44 -4.63 -2.65
CA GLY A 105 -7.73 -3.55 -1.96
C GLY A 105 -7.20 -3.95 -0.58
N SER A 106 -7.96 -4.75 0.16
CA SER A 106 -7.54 -5.23 1.49
C SER A 106 -6.37 -6.21 1.41
N VAL A 107 -6.34 -7.06 0.38
CA VAL A 107 -5.21 -7.98 0.14
C VAL A 107 -3.96 -7.22 -0.20
N GLY A 108 -4.05 -6.22 -1.09
CA GLY A 108 -2.91 -5.35 -1.40
C GLY A 108 -2.39 -4.61 -0.18
N TRP A 109 -3.28 -4.10 0.67
CA TRP A 109 -2.91 -3.44 1.93
C TRP A 109 -2.19 -4.40 2.89
N CYS A 110 -2.72 -5.63 3.09
CA CYS A 110 -2.08 -6.64 3.93
C CYS A 110 -0.72 -7.08 3.38
N ALA A 111 -0.56 -7.15 2.05
CA ALA A 111 0.73 -7.43 1.41
C ALA A 111 1.76 -6.32 1.70
N MET A 112 1.33 -5.05 1.63
CA MET A 112 2.15 -3.88 1.90
C MET A 112 2.69 -3.89 3.33
N ILE A 113 1.83 -4.10 4.32
CA ILE A 113 2.22 -4.13 5.74
C ILE A 113 2.98 -5.43 6.06
N GLY A 114 2.48 -6.57 5.57
CA GLY A 114 2.99 -7.90 5.92
C GLY A 114 4.46 -8.14 5.60
N CYS A 115 5.03 -7.42 4.62
CA CYS A 115 6.42 -7.57 4.19
C CYS A 115 7.43 -6.65 4.91
N ASP A 116 7.02 -5.91 5.95
CA ASP A 116 7.90 -4.95 6.63
C ASP A 116 8.99 -5.59 7.51
N GLY A 117 8.86 -6.87 7.87
CA GLY A 117 9.79 -7.55 8.77
C GLY A 117 11.26 -7.40 8.39
N GLY A 118 11.58 -7.47 7.09
CA GLY A 118 12.94 -7.30 6.61
C GLY A 118 13.50 -5.90 6.82
N TYR A 119 12.70 -4.87 6.63
CA TYR A 119 13.08 -3.47 6.88
C TYR A 119 13.29 -3.21 8.38
N MET A 120 12.36 -3.68 9.20
CA MET A 120 12.38 -3.38 10.63
C MET A 120 13.47 -4.16 11.37
N THR A 121 13.76 -5.39 10.97
CA THR A 121 14.87 -6.16 11.53
C THR A 121 16.25 -5.63 11.12
N ALA A 122 16.33 -4.68 10.18
CA ALA A 122 17.58 -4.01 9.82
C ALA A 122 18.15 -3.16 10.96
N PHE A 123 17.31 -2.73 11.90
CA PHE A 123 17.72 -1.99 13.11
C PHE A 123 18.23 -2.90 14.24
N LEU A 124 17.99 -4.21 14.17
CA LEU A 124 18.37 -5.19 15.20
C LEU A 124 19.74 -5.81 14.89
N ASP A 125 20.36 -6.38 15.93
CA ASP A 125 21.50 -7.28 15.73
C ASP A 125 21.08 -8.43 14.82
N GLN A 126 21.97 -8.85 13.94
CA GLN A 126 21.65 -9.81 12.89
C GLN A 126 21.17 -11.16 13.46
N ASP A 127 21.81 -11.63 14.52
CA ASP A 127 21.44 -12.90 15.17
C ASP A 127 20.06 -12.81 15.83
N VAL A 128 19.74 -11.67 16.46
CA VAL A 128 18.43 -11.41 17.05
C VAL A 128 17.35 -11.41 15.97
N GLY A 129 17.54 -10.61 14.91
CA GLY A 129 16.60 -10.55 13.80
C GLY A 129 16.40 -11.91 13.12
N ARG A 130 17.49 -12.69 12.93
CA ARG A 130 17.42 -14.02 12.31
C ARG A 130 16.70 -15.04 13.19
N ALA A 131 16.90 -14.97 14.49
CA ALA A 131 16.21 -15.85 15.44
C ALA A 131 14.70 -15.57 15.53
N MET A 132 14.30 -14.30 15.33
CA MET A 132 12.88 -13.91 15.27
C MET A 132 12.16 -14.49 14.06
N TYR A 133 12.84 -14.64 12.92
CA TYR A 133 12.27 -15.11 11.65
C TYR A 133 12.90 -16.44 11.21
N PRO A 134 12.61 -17.56 11.92
CA PRO A 134 13.06 -18.89 11.48
C PRO A 134 12.50 -19.26 10.10
N ASP A 135 11.27 -18.85 9.82
CA ASP A 135 10.65 -18.84 8.51
C ASP A 135 10.63 -17.38 7.98
N LEU A 136 11.36 -17.13 6.90
CA LEU A 136 11.51 -15.79 6.31
C LEU A 136 10.25 -15.31 5.58
N LEU A 137 9.24 -16.16 5.44
CA LEU A 137 7.95 -15.83 4.83
C LEU A 137 6.87 -15.47 5.88
N MET A 138 7.24 -15.33 7.15
CA MET A 138 6.35 -14.87 8.21
C MET A 138 5.88 -13.44 7.96
N ALA A 139 4.59 -13.21 8.12
CA ALA A 139 4.03 -11.86 8.04
C ALA A 139 4.34 -11.05 9.31
N THR A 140 4.49 -9.75 9.14
CA THR A 140 4.68 -8.78 10.22
C THR A 140 3.55 -7.76 10.18
N ALA A 141 3.03 -7.36 11.34
CA ALA A 141 2.09 -6.24 11.41
C ALA A 141 2.66 -5.12 12.30
N ALA A 142 2.00 -3.97 12.30
CA ALA A 142 2.56 -2.79 12.94
C ALA A 142 1.48 -1.84 13.48
N ALA A 143 1.83 -1.13 14.56
CA ALA A 143 1.24 0.12 14.94
C ALA A 143 2.36 1.13 15.22
N ALA A 144 2.73 1.88 14.17
CA ALA A 144 3.85 2.83 14.23
C ALA A 144 3.59 4.02 15.16
N THR A 145 2.32 4.40 15.33
CA THR A 145 1.92 5.49 16.24
C THR A 145 2.26 5.14 17.68
N THR A 146 2.91 6.05 18.38
CA THR A 146 3.38 5.85 19.76
C THR A 146 2.24 5.97 20.78
N THR A 147 1.38 4.97 20.83
CA THR A 147 0.24 4.90 21.76
C THR A 147 0.51 4.05 23.00
N GLY A 148 1.60 3.27 22.99
CA GLY A 148 2.00 2.43 24.10
C GLY A 148 3.01 3.11 25.05
N GLN A 149 3.27 2.44 26.17
CA GLN A 149 4.30 2.77 27.13
C GLN A 149 5.34 1.67 27.18
N ALA A 150 6.62 2.04 27.16
CA ALA A 150 7.76 1.15 27.37
C ALA A 150 8.48 1.61 28.64
N VAL A 151 8.17 0.98 29.78
CA VAL A 151 8.80 1.30 31.07
C VAL A 151 10.15 0.61 31.14
N ARG A 152 11.22 1.39 31.31
CA ARG A 152 12.57 0.84 31.37
C ARG A 152 12.75 -0.05 32.60
N VAL A 153 13.30 -1.22 32.38
CA VAL A 153 13.70 -2.18 33.42
C VAL A 153 15.09 -2.74 33.09
N PRO A 154 15.78 -3.47 33.96
CA PRO A 154 17.01 -4.17 33.60
C PRO A 154 16.80 -5.04 32.35
N GLU A 155 17.74 -4.92 31.39
CA GLU A 155 17.81 -5.68 30.14
C GLU A 155 16.69 -5.42 29.13
N GLY A 156 15.78 -4.45 29.37
CA GLY A 156 14.70 -4.19 28.40
C GLY A 156 13.61 -3.24 28.90
N TYR A 157 12.40 -3.58 28.54
CA TYR A 157 11.22 -2.75 28.79
C TYR A 157 10.02 -3.60 29.21
N ARG A 158 9.19 -3.06 30.12
CA ARG A 158 7.82 -3.52 30.32
C ARG A 158 6.90 -2.71 29.41
N VAL A 159 6.27 -3.40 28.45
CA VAL A 159 5.43 -2.80 27.43
C VAL A 159 3.96 -2.98 27.76
N SER A 160 3.21 -1.88 27.75
CA SER A 160 1.76 -1.88 27.91
C SER A 160 1.12 -0.87 26.97
N GLY A 161 -0.08 -1.18 26.49
CA GLY A 161 -0.84 -0.26 25.67
C GLY A 161 -1.97 -0.90 24.89
N ARG A 162 -2.82 -0.04 24.31
CA ARG A 162 -3.77 -0.39 23.27
C ARG A 162 -3.31 0.27 21.98
N PHE A 163 -3.07 -0.54 20.98
CA PHE A 163 -2.51 -0.16 19.69
C PHE A 163 -3.59 -0.28 18.61
N PRO A 164 -4.09 0.83 18.07
CA PRO A 164 -5.12 0.81 17.03
C PRO A 164 -4.51 0.55 15.65
N PHE A 165 -5.39 0.20 14.69
CA PHE A 165 -5.06 0.07 13.27
C PHE A 165 -3.99 -0.99 12.94
N VAL A 166 -3.93 -2.10 13.70
CA VAL A 166 -2.94 -3.16 13.46
C VAL A 166 -3.38 -4.02 12.27
N SER A 167 -3.14 -3.53 11.06
CA SER A 167 -3.50 -4.22 9.82
C SER A 167 -2.81 -5.56 9.71
N GLY A 168 -3.56 -6.62 9.35
CA GLY A 168 -3.00 -7.96 9.20
C GLY A 168 -2.78 -8.71 10.52
N CYS A 169 -3.22 -8.20 11.68
CA CYS A 169 -3.04 -8.85 12.97
C CYS A 169 -3.68 -10.26 13.05
N ASN A 170 -4.57 -10.61 12.13
CA ASN A 170 -5.19 -11.93 12.12
C ASN A 170 -4.31 -13.04 11.47
N HIS A 171 -3.18 -12.68 10.84
CA HIS A 171 -2.33 -13.61 10.09
C HIS A 171 -0.83 -13.27 10.15
N CYS A 172 -0.40 -12.43 11.10
CA CYS A 172 1.01 -12.16 11.36
C CYS A 172 1.52 -12.97 12.56
N GLU A 173 2.82 -13.12 12.69
CA GLU A 173 3.48 -13.73 13.84
C GLU A 173 4.12 -12.68 14.74
N TRP A 174 4.65 -11.61 14.17
CA TRP A 174 5.30 -10.51 14.86
C TRP A 174 4.59 -9.19 14.66
N LEU A 175 4.58 -8.40 15.72
CA LEU A 175 4.15 -7.00 15.71
C LEU A 175 5.34 -6.12 16.09
N TRP A 176 5.46 -4.93 15.47
CA TRP A 176 6.28 -3.87 16.03
C TRP A 176 5.38 -2.69 16.40
N LEU A 177 5.52 -2.23 17.64
CA LEU A 177 4.57 -1.34 18.30
C LEU A 177 5.29 -0.10 18.84
N GLY A 178 4.76 1.08 18.50
CA GLY A 178 5.29 2.37 18.93
C GLY A 178 4.95 2.69 20.38
N CYS A 179 5.97 2.94 21.21
CA CYS A 179 5.84 3.23 22.62
C CYS A 179 6.63 4.50 23.00
N VAL A 180 6.09 5.29 23.94
CA VAL A 180 6.85 6.30 24.65
C VAL A 180 7.65 5.62 25.75
N VAL A 181 8.92 6.02 25.92
CA VAL A 181 9.80 5.48 26.95
C VAL A 181 9.52 6.16 28.29
N TYR A 182 9.33 5.35 29.34
CA TYR A 182 9.19 5.80 30.73
C TYR A 182 10.33 5.29 31.59
N GLU A 183 10.79 6.11 32.54
CA GLU A 183 11.74 5.72 33.56
C GLU A 183 11.34 6.39 34.88
N ASN A 184 11.29 5.61 35.97
CA ASN A 184 10.85 6.08 37.30
C ASN A 184 9.46 6.78 37.27
N GLY A 185 8.53 6.30 36.43
CA GLY A 185 7.17 6.82 36.32
C GLY A 185 7.02 8.10 35.46
N VAL A 186 8.10 8.59 34.85
CA VAL A 186 8.11 9.82 34.03
C VAL A 186 8.50 9.50 32.61
N ALA A 187 7.82 10.12 31.63
CA ALA A 187 8.19 10.00 30.22
C ALA A 187 9.58 10.62 30.00
N ARG A 188 10.48 9.87 29.39
CA ARG A 188 11.79 10.39 28.98
C ARG A 188 11.65 11.33 27.80
N VAL A 189 12.36 12.43 27.84
CA VAL A 189 12.44 13.40 26.74
C VAL A 189 13.89 13.62 26.33
N ASP A 190 14.11 14.05 25.10
CA ASP A 190 15.41 14.50 24.62
C ASP A 190 15.75 15.93 25.15
N GLY A 191 16.92 16.47 24.78
CA GLY A 191 17.35 17.80 25.15
C GLY A 191 16.43 18.95 24.68
N ASN A 192 15.51 18.67 23.75
CA ASN A 192 14.53 19.63 23.23
C ASN A 192 13.11 19.40 23.82
N GLY A 193 12.97 18.52 24.81
CA GLY A 193 11.68 18.19 25.42
C GLY A 193 10.81 17.24 24.60
N VAL A 194 11.34 16.61 23.52
CA VAL A 194 10.60 15.65 22.70
C VAL A 194 10.62 14.29 23.37
N PRO A 195 9.46 13.59 23.51
CA PRO A 195 9.40 12.26 24.10
C PRO A 195 10.28 11.27 23.33
N GLN A 196 11.07 10.49 24.08
CA GLN A 196 11.81 9.38 23.51
C GLN A 196 10.86 8.24 23.19
N THR A 197 11.04 7.65 21.99
CA THR A 197 10.18 6.57 21.51
C THR A 197 10.98 5.30 21.24
N ARG A 198 10.30 4.16 21.38
CA ARG A 198 10.79 2.84 21.01
C ARG A 198 9.74 2.09 20.20
N GLN A 199 10.21 1.40 19.17
CA GLN A 199 9.45 0.39 18.48
C GLN A 199 9.81 -0.96 19.10
N CYS A 200 8.82 -1.62 19.70
CA CYS A 200 9.01 -2.86 20.43
C CYS A 200 8.44 -4.03 19.63
N PHE A 201 9.26 -5.04 19.35
CA PHE A 201 8.77 -6.27 18.74
C PHE A 201 8.15 -7.20 19.78
N VAL A 202 6.91 -7.60 19.53
CA VAL A 202 6.15 -8.53 20.38
C VAL A 202 5.55 -9.65 19.52
N ARG A 203 5.35 -10.83 20.12
CA ARG A 203 4.62 -11.93 19.44
C ARG A 203 3.13 -11.69 19.52
N LEU A 204 2.44 -11.87 18.40
CA LEU A 204 0.97 -11.75 18.36
C LEU A 204 0.31 -12.74 19.35
N SER A 205 0.85 -13.95 19.50
CA SER A 205 0.31 -14.98 20.41
C SER A 205 0.28 -14.56 21.89
N GLU A 206 1.00 -13.50 22.25
CA GLU A 206 1.09 -12.96 23.62
C GLU A 206 0.22 -11.68 23.77
N CYS A 207 -0.58 -11.34 22.76
CA CYS A 207 -1.40 -10.14 22.72
C CYS A 207 -2.89 -10.47 22.63
N ASP A 208 -3.75 -9.54 23.06
CA ASP A 208 -5.19 -9.64 22.85
C ASP A 208 -5.60 -8.83 21.62
N ILE A 209 -6.28 -9.45 20.68
CA ILE A 209 -6.92 -8.76 19.54
C ILE A 209 -8.36 -8.39 19.94
N LEU A 210 -8.69 -7.10 19.85
CA LEU A 210 -10.04 -6.61 20.09
C LEU A 210 -10.78 -6.46 18.74
N ASP A 211 -12.00 -6.96 18.64
CA ASP A 211 -12.83 -6.84 17.43
C ASP A 211 -13.35 -5.40 17.26
N THR A 212 -12.50 -4.52 16.72
CA THR A 212 -12.77 -3.09 16.57
C THR A 212 -12.89 -2.63 15.13
N TRP A 213 -12.45 -3.43 14.14
CA TRP A 213 -12.39 -3.02 12.74
C TRP A 213 -13.75 -3.09 12.04
N HIS A 214 -14.68 -2.18 12.40
CA HIS A 214 -16.01 -2.04 11.81
C HIS A 214 -16.04 -0.79 10.92
N THR A 215 -15.51 -0.88 9.73
CA THR A 215 -15.25 0.24 8.81
C THR A 215 -16.07 0.14 7.53
N THR A 216 -16.09 1.24 6.77
CA THR A 216 -16.78 1.30 5.47
C THR A 216 -15.96 0.65 4.36
N GLY A 217 -14.64 0.81 4.35
CA GLY A 217 -13.71 0.24 3.36
C GLY A 217 -12.51 -0.44 3.99
N LEU A 218 -11.69 -1.09 3.18
CA LEU A 218 -10.54 -1.91 3.59
C LEU A 218 -10.89 -2.90 4.71
N ARG A 219 -12.12 -3.42 4.69
CA ARG A 219 -12.64 -4.25 5.76
C ARG A 219 -11.83 -5.53 5.96
N GLY A 220 -11.40 -6.14 4.85
CA GLY A 220 -10.61 -7.37 4.85
C GLY A 220 -9.21 -7.26 5.45
N THR A 221 -8.73 -6.03 5.74
CA THR A 221 -7.43 -5.85 6.40
C THR A 221 -7.43 -6.31 7.86
N GLY A 222 -8.62 -6.39 8.50
CA GLY A 222 -8.74 -6.74 9.90
C GLY A 222 -7.88 -5.86 10.81
N SER A 223 -7.84 -4.54 10.53
CA SER A 223 -6.98 -3.59 11.26
C SER A 223 -7.50 -3.33 12.67
N ASN A 224 -7.68 -4.41 13.42
CA ASN A 224 -8.18 -4.38 14.78
C ASN A 224 -7.20 -3.73 15.74
N ASP A 225 -7.69 -3.35 16.91
CA ASP A 225 -6.83 -2.93 18.00
C ASP A 225 -6.18 -4.16 18.65
N VAL A 226 -4.92 -3.98 19.03
CA VAL A 226 -4.17 -4.99 19.80
C VAL A 226 -3.84 -4.42 21.18
N VAL A 227 -4.02 -5.23 22.23
CA VAL A 227 -3.68 -4.88 23.61
C VAL A 227 -2.51 -5.70 24.10
N VAL A 228 -1.52 -5.01 24.65
CA VAL A 228 -0.37 -5.59 25.34
C VAL A 228 -0.46 -5.21 26.82
N ARG A 229 -0.26 -6.17 27.73
CA ARG A 229 -0.33 -5.94 29.18
C ARG A 229 0.95 -6.37 29.85
N ASP A 230 1.73 -5.40 30.33
CA ASP A 230 2.93 -5.57 31.13
C ASP A 230 3.91 -6.66 30.60
N MET A 231 4.08 -6.69 29.26
CA MET A 231 4.92 -7.67 28.58
C MET A 231 6.39 -7.26 28.68
N PHE A 232 7.26 -8.18 29.09
CA PHE A 232 8.69 -7.94 29.02
C PHE A 232 9.20 -8.09 27.59
N VAL A 233 9.89 -7.06 27.10
CA VAL A 233 10.55 -7.03 25.80
C VAL A 233 12.02 -6.72 26.01
N GLU A 234 12.90 -7.63 25.60
CA GLU A 234 14.35 -7.44 25.63
C GLU A 234 14.75 -6.21 24.83
N GLU A 235 15.72 -5.43 25.31
CA GLU A 235 16.21 -4.25 24.59
C GLU A 235 16.68 -4.61 23.16
N ALA A 236 17.26 -5.80 22.99
CA ALA A 236 17.72 -6.31 21.69
C ALA A 236 16.61 -6.45 20.65
N ARG A 237 15.33 -6.57 21.09
CA ARG A 237 14.14 -6.61 20.22
C ARG A 237 13.44 -5.27 20.09
N THR A 238 14.16 -4.18 20.34
CA THR A 238 13.62 -2.81 20.20
C THR A 238 14.51 -1.94 19.32
N PHE A 239 13.92 -0.92 18.71
CA PHE A 239 14.64 0.10 17.95
C PHE A 239 13.96 1.46 18.04
N SER A 240 14.58 2.52 17.51
CA SER A 240 13.99 3.85 17.44
C SER A 240 14.19 4.45 16.04
N PHE A 241 13.14 5.05 15.48
CA PHE A 241 13.26 5.87 14.27
C PHE A 241 13.88 7.24 14.55
N GLN A 242 13.95 7.67 15.81
CA GLN A 242 14.57 8.94 16.21
C GLN A 242 16.10 8.91 16.06
N ASP A 243 16.69 7.73 15.96
CA ASP A 243 18.11 7.54 15.67
C ASP A 243 18.31 6.62 14.46
N PRO A 244 18.24 7.16 13.24
CA PRO A 244 18.41 6.36 12.01
C PRO A 244 19.83 5.83 11.84
N THR A 245 20.82 6.30 12.61
CA THR A 245 22.19 5.76 12.57
C THR A 245 22.26 4.35 13.15
N LEU A 246 21.21 3.90 13.83
CA LEU A 246 21.12 2.56 14.40
C LEU A 246 20.79 1.46 13.39
N ILE A 247 20.66 1.77 12.09
CA ILE A 247 20.53 0.72 11.07
C ILE A 247 21.81 -0.10 11.04
N LYS A 248 21.69 -1.38 11.40
CA LYS A 248 22.82 -2.31 11.53
C LYS A 248 23.07 -3.13 10.26
N ARG A 249 22.06 -3.23 9.39
CA ARG A 249 22.15 -4.03 8.16
C ARG A 249 22.63 -3.19 6.99
N PRO A 250 23.73 -3.61 6.32
CA PRO A 250 24.18 -2.99 5.10
C PRO A 250 23.25 -3.33 3.91
N GLY A 251 23.33 -2.54 2.87
CA GLY A 251 22.65 -2.77 1.59
C GLY A 251 21.65 -1.67 1.25
N PRO A 252 21.42 -1.44 -0.06
CA PRO A 252 20.60 -0.30 -0.53
C PRO A 252 19.16 -0.36 -0.05
N LEU A 253 18.60 -1.57 0.13
CA LEU A 253 17.23 -1.74 0.60
C LEU A 253 17.02 -1.23 2.04
N TYR A 254 18.07 -1.18 2.83
CA TYR A 254 18.03 -0.80 4.26
C TYR A 254 18.68 0.55 4.52
N ALA A 255 19.35 1.15 3.53
CA ALA A 255 20.15 2.36 3.72
C ALA A 255 19.32 3.64 4.00
N PHE A 256 18.04 3.63 3.70
CA PHE A 256 17.12 4.72 4.00
C PHE A 256 16.00 4.21 4.93
N PRO A 257 15.91 4.71 6.20
CA PRO A 257 15.01 4.17 7.24
C PRO A 257 13.54 4.12 6.85
N PHE A 258 13.12 5.05 5.99
CA PHE A 258 11.73 5.20 5.55
C PHE A 258 11.43 4.56 4.19
N LEU A 259 12.36 3.81 3.63
CA LEU A 259 12.16 3.17 2.32
C LEU A 259 10.98 2.18 2.31
N PHE A 260 10.63 1.60 3.47
CA PHE A 260 9.44 0.74 3.60
C PHE A 260 8.12 1.44 3.23
N ILE A 261 8.09 2.78 3.28
CA ILE A 261 6.93 3.59 2.87
C ILE A 261 6.77 3.59 1.34
N ALA A 262 7.83 3.33 0.59
CA ALA A 262 7.86 3.37 -0.87
C ALA A 262 6.76 2.58 -1.57
N LYS A 263 6.29 1.51 -0.95
CA LYS A 263 5.24 0.67 -1.49
C LYS A 263 3.82 1.10 -1.10
N GLY A 264 3.72 2.16 -0.27
CA GLY A 264 2.45 2.57 0.35
C GLY A 264 1.39 3.07 -0.62
N ALA A 265 1.76 3.67 -1.75
CA ALA A 265 0.80 4.13 -2.75
C ALA A 265 0.30 3.00 -3.69
N ALA A 266 0.94 1.84 -3.70
CA ALA A 266 0.61 0.74 -4.60
C ALA A 266 -0.84 0.23 -4.48
N PRO A 267 -1.41 0.06 -3.26
CA PRO A 267 -2.79 -0.36 -3.14
C PRO A 267 -3.78 0.61 -3.80
N ALA A 268 -3.55 1.93 -3.72
CA ALA A 268 -4.42 2.92 -4.36
C ALA A 268 -4.45 2.77 -5.87
N LEU A 269 -3.26 2.58 -6.51
CA LEU A 269 -3.18 2.37 -7.96
C LEU A 269 -3.90 1.10 -8.38
N GLY A 270 -3.74 0.01 -7.62
CA GLY A 270 -4.43 -1.25 -7.89
C GLY A 270 -5.96 -1.12 -7.77
N ILE A 271 -6.46 -0.46 -6.72
CA ILE A 271 -7.89 -0.18 -6.54
C ILE A 271 -8.44 0.68 -7.69
N ALA A 272 -7.72 1.74 -8.07
CA ALA A 272 -8.13 2.63 -9.15
C ALA A 272 -8.15 1.90 -10.50
N ARG A 273 -7.15 1.06 -10.78
CA ARG A 273 -7.13 0.22 -11.99
C ARG A 273 -8.33 -0.74 -12.02
N HIS A 274 -8.61 -1.42 -10.91
CA HIS A 274 -9.79 -2.30 -10.79
C HIS A 274 -11.10 -1.54 -11.08
N ALA A 275 -11.23 -0.32 -10.56
CA ALA A 275 -12.44 0.48 -10.79
C ALA A 275 -12.61 0.86 -12.28
N ILE A 276 -11.53 1.24 -12.97
CA ILE A 276 -11.57 1.55 -14.41
C ILE A 276 -11.94 0.30 -15.20
N ASP A 277 -11.29 -0.84 -14.94
CA ASP A 277 -11.56 -2.11 -15.64
C ASP A 277 -13.01 -2.54 -15.46
N ALA A 278 -13.56 -2.43 -14.25
CA ALA A 278 -14.95 -2.76 -13.96
C ALA A 278 -15.96 -1.87 -14.71
N VAL A 279 -15.64 -0.58 -14.89
CA VAL A 279 -16.50 0.29 -15.73
C VAL A 279 -16.41 -0.09 -17.19
N ILE A 280 -15.21 -0.32 -17.73
CA ILE A 280 -15.01 -0.72 -19.12
C ILE A 280 -15.78 -2.03 -19.42
N GLU A 281 -15.63 -3.04 -18.55
CA GLU A 281 -16.33 -4.32 -18.68
C GLU A 281 -17.85 -4.15 -18.64
N SER A 282 -18.36 -3.42 -17.65
CA SER A 282 -19.81 -3.20 -17.52
C SER A 282 -20.37 -2.35 -18.65
N ALA A 283 -19.63 -1.38 -19.16
CA ALA A 283 -20.07 -0.49 -20.22
C ALA A 283 -20.33 -1.19 -21.55
N ALA A 284 -19.71 -2.33 -21.78
CA ALA A 284 -19.89 -3.13 -23.00
C ALA A 284 -21.31 -3.71 -23.13
N THR A 285 -21.99 -3.99 -22.03
CA THR A 285 -23.28 -4.69 -22.01
C THR A 285 -24.40 -3.92 -21.32
N LYS A 286 -24.08 -2.98 -20.43
CA LYS A 286 -25.06 -2.25 -19.63
C LYS A 286 -25.81 -1.22 -20.48
N PRO A 287 -27.17 -1.21 -20.53
CA PRO A 287 -27.94 -0.22 -21.27
C PRO A 287 -27.69 1.20 -20.75
N ALA A 288 -27.47 2.14 -21.65
CA ALA A 288 -27.48 3.57 -21.34
C ALA A 288 -28.93 4.04 -21.11
N ARG A 289 -29.28 4.43 -19.90
CA ARG A 289 -30.59 5.02 -19.59
C ARG A 289 -30.47 6.55 -19.67
N ARG A 290 -31.01 7.13 -20.75
CA ARG A 290 -31.28 8.57 -20.80
C ARG A 290 -32.69 8.84 -20.26
N TYR A 291 -32.76 9.63 -19.22
CA TYR A 291 -34.04 10.23 -18.76
C TYR A 291 -34.25 11.53 -19.54
N THR A 292 -34.76 11.43 -20.77
CA THR A 292 -35.27 12.60 -21.49
C THR A 292 -36.78 12.52 -21.52
N VAL A 293 -37.44 13.49 -20.91
CA VAL A 293 -38.89 13.64 -20.96
C VAL A 293 -39.25 14.13 -22.36
N GLY A 294 -39.96 13.29 -23.14
CA GLY A 294 -40.53 13.69 -24.44
C GLY A 294 -39.76 13.30 -25.69
N GLU A 295 -38.60 12.67 -25.63
CA GLU A 295 -37.91 12.12 -26.80
C GLU A 295 -38.23 10.64 -27.03
N ARG A 296 -38.39 10.25 -28.31
CA ARG A 296 -38.48 8.84 -28.71
C ARG A 296 -37.31 8.08 -28.14
N ILE A 297 -37.54 6.96 -27.48
CA ILE A 297 -36.54 5.99 -27.04
C ILE A 297 -35.92 5.42 -28.33
N GLU A 298 -34.84 6.02 -28.82
CA GLU A 298 -33.99 5.34 -29.78
C GLU A 298 -33.44 4.06 -29.17
N ALA A 299 -33.16 3.06 -30.01
CA ALA A 299 -32.67 1.74 -29.62
C ALA A 299 -31.62 1.83 -28.50
N ALA A 300 -31.77 0.99 -27.46
CA ALA A 300 -30.97 1.00 -26.26
C ALA A 300 -29.47 0.96 -26.58
N LYS A 301 -28.83 2.12 -26.58
CA LYS A 301 -27.37 2.22 -26.61
C LYS A 301 -26.80 1.69 -25.31
N VAL A 302 -25.66 1.02 -25.36
CA VAL A 302 -24.95 0.58 -24.18
C VAL A 302 -24.10 1.75 -23.62
N LEU A 303 -23.65 1.65 -22.36
CA LEU A 303 -22.92 2.74 -21.70
C LEU A 303 -21.62 3.14 -22.44
N ARG A 304 -20.96 2.22 -23.14
CA ARG A 304 -19.76 2.55 -23.94
C ARG A 304 -20.03 3.55 -25.06
N ASP A 305 -21.29 3.71 -25.49
CA ASP A 305 -21.70 4.64 -26.55
C ASP A 305 -22.03 6.03 -25.99
N ASP A 306 -22.03 6.20 -24.66
CA ASP A 306 -22.29 7.47 -23.99
C ASP A 306 -21.02 8.32 -23.94
N VAL A 307 -21.08 9.52 -24.47
CA VAL A 307 -19.93 10.45 -24.52
C VAL A 307 -19.40 10.84 -23.14
N TYR A 308 -20.27 10.87 -22.12
CA TYR A 308 -19.87 11.14 -20.75
C TYR A 308 -19.02 9.99 -20.17
N VAL A 309 -19.39 8.75 -20.47
CA VAL A 309 -18.61 7.56 -20.05
C VAL A 309 -17.27 7.50 -20.79
N GLN A 310 -17.28 7.83 -22.10
CA GLN A 310 -16.04 7.88 -22.91
C GLN A 310 -15.07 8.93 -22.37
N ASP A 311 -15.54 10.16 -22.08
CA ASP A 311 -14.72 11.22 -21.46
C ASP A 311 -14.18 10.77 -20.10
N ALA A 312 -15.03 10.21 -19.24
CA ALA A 312 -14.64 9.77 -17.90
C ALA A 312 -13.55 8.67 -17.93
N VAL A 313 -13.70 7.67 -18.81
CA VAL A 313 -12.71 6.60 -18.96
C VAL A 313 -11.39 7.16 -19.51
N GLY A 314 -11.44 8.02 -20.54
CA GLY A 314 -10.24 8.63 -21.12
C GLY A 314 -9.46 9.47 -20.11
N ARG A 315 -10.15 10.27 -19.28
CA ARG A 315 -9.52 11.03 -18.19
C ARG A 315 -8.96 10.10 -17.12
N ALA A 316 -9.73 9.12 -16.67
CA ALA A 316 -9.32 8.19 -15.64
C ALA A 316 -8.03 7.46 -16.01
N GLU A 317 -7.95 6.94 -17.25
CA GLU A 317 -6.74 6.30 -17.79
C GLU A 317 -5.54 7.26 -17.80
N THR A 318 -5.74 8.48 -18.28
CA THR A 318 -4.68 9.49 -18.36
C THR A 318 -4.16 9.87 -16.97
N HIS A 319 -5.06 10.16 -16.02
CA HIS A 319 -4.69 10.52 -14.65
C HIS A 319 -3.96 9.41 -13.94
N LEU A 320 -4.47 8.17 -14.04
CA LEU A 320 -3.85 7.00 -13.41
C LEU A 320 -2.45 6.73 -13.99
N ALA A 321 -2.31 6.76 -15.32
CA ALA A 321 -1.03 6.54 -15.98
C ALA A 321 -0.01 7.63 -15.62
N ALA A 322 -0.41 8.91 -15.58
CA ALA A 322 0.46 10.02 -15.21
C ALA A 322 0.93 9.91 -13.75
N ALA A 323 0.01 9.63 -12.81
CA ALA A 323 0.35 9.47 -11.40
C ALA A 323 1.31 8.29 -11.17
N ARG A 324 1.06 7.16 -11.85
CA ARG A 324 1.91 5.98 -11.79
C ARG A 324 3.31 6.27 -12.35
N ALA A 325 3.40 6.90 -13.52
CA ALA A 325 4.68 7.25 -14.14
C ALA A 325 5.50 8.18 -13.25
N TYR A 326 4.89 9.21 -12.69
CA TYR A 326 5.53 10.13 -11.73
C TYR A 326 6.06 9.40 -10.50
N TYR A 327 5.27 8.48 -9.93
CA TYR A 327 5.71 7.71 -8.77
C TYR A 327 6.93 6.84 -9.07
N PHE A 328 6.91 6.15 -10.20
CA PHE A 328 8.04 5.30 -10.64
C PHE A 328 9.30 6.11 -10.95
N ASP A 329 9.16 7.32 -11.49
CA ASP A 329 10.28 8.24 -11.73
C ASP A 329 10.94 8.66 -10.42
N VAL A 330 10.14 9.17 -9.46
CA VAL A 330 10.64 9.58 -8.13
C VAL A 330 11.28 8.42 -7.38
N MET A 331 10.65 7.25 -7.40
CA MET A 331 11.17 6.06 -6.73
C MET A 331 12.41 5.51 -7.41
N GLY A 332 12.48 5.57 -8.73
CA GLY A 332 13.63 5.15 -9.52
C GLY A 332 14.85 6.01 -9.23
N ASP A 333 14.69 7.33 -9.16
CA ASP A 333 15.76 8.27 -8.81
C ASP A 333 16.30 8.02 -7.39
N LEU A 334 15.38 7.85 -6.41
CA LEU A 334 15.76 7.49 -5.04
C LEU A 334 16.51 6.16 -5.01
N TRP A 335 16.02 5.14 -5.69
CA TRP A 335 16.63 3.81 -5.70
C TRP A 335 18.03 3.80 -6.33
N VAL A 336 18.23 4.52 -7.44
CA VAL A 336 19.55 4.69 -8.07
C VAL A 336 20.53 5.36 -7.09
N THR A 337 20.09 6.34 -6.31
CA THR A 337 20.92 6.99 -5.29
C THR A 337 21.37 5.99 -4.22
N LEU A 338 20.45 5.16 -3.72
CA LEU A 338 20.74 4.14 -2.69
C LEU A 338 21.64 3.02 -3.23
N LEU A 339 21.42 2.58 -4.48
CA LEU A 339 22.30 1.60 -5.14
C LEU A 339 23.74 2.09 -5.28
N ALA A 340 23.93 3.41 -5.46
CA ALA A 340 25.24 4.03 -5.51
C ALA A 340 25.88 4.24 -4.11
N GLY A 341 25.25 3.74 -3.04
CA GLY A 341 25.74 3.88 -1.65
C GLY A 341 25.66 5.32 -1.13
N ARG A 342 24.86 6.18 -1.76
CA ARG A 342 24.68 7.58 -1.36
C ARG A 342 23.41 7.74 -0.53
N GLN A 343 23.41 8.76 0.35
CA GLN A 343 22.20 9.16 1.05
C GLN A 343 21.29 10.00 0.14
N PRO A 344 19.96 9.90 0.27
CA PRO A 344 19.03 10.74 -0.45
C PRO A 344 19.24 12.22 -0.13
N SER A 345 19.13 13.07 -1.14
CA SER A 345 19.08 14.52 -0.93
C SER A 345 17.73 14.94 -0.31
N GLU A 346 17.70 16.10 0.33
CA GLU A 346 16.44 16.68 0.87
C GLU A 346 15.36 16.79 -0.21
N ARG A 347 15.76 17.16 -1.44
CA ARG A 347 14.83 17.21 -2.57
C ARG A 347 14.25 15.82 -2.90
N GLN A 348 15.05 14.76 -2.89
CA GLN A 348 14.55 13.40 -3.13
C GLN A 348 13.59 12.97 -2.03
N VAL A 349 13.90 13.25 -0.76
CA VAL A 349 13.00 12.97 0.37
C VAL A 349 11.69 13.74 0.24
N ALA A 350 11.76 15.02 -0.12
CA ALA A 350 10.58 15.86 -0.32
C ALA A 350 9.68 15.32 -1.44
N LEU A 351 10.26 15.00 -2.60
CA LEU A 351 9.50 14.47 -3.74
C LEU A 351 8.93 13.07 -3.45
N PHE A 352 9.71 12.19 -2.82
CA PHE A 352 9.26 10.87 -2.36
C PHE A 352 8.02 10.97 -1.47
N THR A 353 8.06 11.89 -0.50
CA THR A 353 6.95 12.09 0.43
C THR A 353 5.72 12.64 -0.27
N ALA A 354 5.89 13.68 -1.12
CA ALA A 354 4.81 14.28 -1.87
C ALA A 354 4.18 13.31 -2.89
N ALA A 355 5.00 12.47 -3.54
CA ALA A 355 4.53 11.52 -4.54
C ALA A 355 3.53 10.51 -3.97
N TYR A 356 3.73 10.06 -2.73
CA TYR A 356 2.78 9.18 -2.06
C TYR A 356 1.39 9.84 -1.95
N ALA A 357 1.31 11.03 -1.35
CA ALA A 357 0.03 11.73 -1.17
C ALA A 357 -0.63 12.09 -2.51
N HIS A 358 0.19 12.49 -3.51
CA HIS A 358 -0.30 12.79 -4.85
C HIS A 358 -0.97 11.58 -5.49
N VAL A 359 -0.31 10.44 -5.50
CA VAL A 359 -0.86 9.22 -6.12
C VAL A 359 -2.15 8.78 -5.44
N VAL A 360 -2.19 8.78 -4.10
CA VAL A 360 -3.41 8.42 -3.38
C VAL A 360 -4.56 9.38 -3.71
N GLY A 361 -4.30 10.69 -3.73
CA GLY A 361 -5.29 11.70 -4.10
C GLY A 361 -5.83 11.52 -5.51
N VAL A 362 -4.94 11.34 -6.50
CA VAL A 362 -5.34 11.06 -7.89
C VAL A 362 -6.17 9.79 -8.00
N CYS A 363 -5.80 8.72 -7.27
CA CYS A 363 -6.59 7.49 -7.28
C CYS A 363 -8.00 7.67 -6.70
N VAL A 364 -8.16 8.50 -5.66
CA VAL A 364 -9.49 8.89 -5.16
C VAL A 364 -10.31 9.57 -6.25
N ASP A 365 -9.73 10.56 -6.94
CA ASP A 365 -10.41 11.30 -8.01
C ASP A 365 -10.78 10.39 -9.17
N VAL A 366 -9.88 9.50 -9.59
CA VAL A 366 -10.10 8.50 -10.64
C VAL A 366 -11.26 7.57 -10.29
N VAL A 367 -11.25 6.99 -9.09
CA VAL A 367 -12.33 6.07 -8.66
C VAL A 367 -13.67 6.80 -8.58
N GLN A 368 -13.72 8.03 -8.05
CA GLN A 368 -14.93 8.84 -8.00
C GLN A 368 -15.46 9.18 -9.41
N LEU A 369 -14.56 9.49 -10.34
CA LEU A 369 -14.91 9.83 -11.73
C LEU A 369 -15.60 8.64 -12.40
N VAL A 370 -14.99 7.46 -12.37
CA VAL A 370 -15.56 6.26 -13.02
C VAL A 370 -16.79 5.73 -12.27
N TYR A 371 -16.84 5.86 -10.96
CA TYR A 371 -18.03 5.52 -10.15
C TYR A 371 -19.25 6.34 -10.58
N LYS A 372 -19.09 7.67 -10.75
CA LYS A 372 -20.15 8.56 -11.25
C LYS A 372 -20.58 8.17 -12.67
N ALA A 373 -19.60 7.90 -13.56
CA ALA A 373 -19.88 7.52 -14.95
C ALA A 373 -20.64 6.19 -15.07
N ALA A 374 -20.40 5.24 -14.17
CA ALA A 374 -21.13 3.97 -14.11
C ALA A 374 -22.61 4.12 -13.75
N GLY A 375 -23.03 5.29 -13.21
CA GLY A 375 -24.41 5.62 -12.88
C GLY A 375 -24.98 4.85 -11.69
N GLY A 376 -26.30 4.94 -11.45
CA GLY A 376 -26.95 4.50 -10.23
C GLY A 376 -26.79 3.04 -9.84
N THR A 377 -26.32 2.17 -10.73
CA THR A 377 -26.05 0.77 -10.37
C THR A 377 -24.72 0.56 -9.68
N ALA A 378 -23.84 1.57 -9.69
CA ALA A 378 -22.55 1.53 -9.00
C ALA A 378 -22.69 1.45 -7.47
N VAL A 379 -23.87 1.87 -6.92
CA VAL A 379 -24.15 1.85 -5.47
C VAL A 379 -24.37 0.44 -4.90
N TYR A 380 -24.58 -0.56 -5.75
CA TYR A 380 -24.87 -1.92 -5.26
C TYR A 380 -23.61 -2.64 -4.81
N GLN A 381 -23.61 -3.15 -3.59
CA GLN A 381 -22.49 -3.92 -3.00
C GLN A 381 -22.12 -5.21 -3.75
N LYS A 382 -23.00 -5.70 -4.64
CA LYS A 382 -22.70 -6.86 -5.47
C LYS A 382 -21.65 -6.61 -6.56
N GLY A 383 -21.38 -5.31 -6.87
CA GLY A 383 -20.38 -4.91 -7.87
C GLY A 383 -19.08 -4.44 -7.21
N PRO A 384 -17.96 -4.41 -7.96
CA PRO A 384 -16.67 -4.01 -7.41
C PRO A 384 -16.56 -2.48 -7.15
N LEU A 385 -17.33 -1.65 -7.88
CA LEU A 385 -17.19 -0.19 -7.84
C LEU A 385 -17.49 0.42 -6.49
N ASP A 386 -18.54 -0.06 -5.81
CA ASP A 386 -18.87 0.38 -4.45
C ASP A 386 -17.72 0.08 -3.47
N ARG A 387 -17.14 -1.13 -3.57
CA ARG A 387 -16.00 -1.51 -2.73
C ARG A 387 -14.76 -0.68 -3.07
N CYS A 388 -14.40 -0.53 -4.36
CA CYS A 388 -13.26 0.30 -4.76
C CYS A 388 -13.38 1.73 -4.22
N LEU A 389 -14.59 2.34 -4.26
CA LEU A 389 -14.80 3.67 -3.72
C LEU A 389 -14.59 3.72 -2.20
N ARG A 390 -15.17 2.78 -1.47
CA ARG A 390 -15.02 2.72 0.00
C ARG A 390 -13.59 2.43 0.42
N ASP A 391 -12.90 1.55 -0.28
CA ASP A 391 -11.54 1.15 0.01
C ASP A 391 -10.56 2.31 -0.23
N VAL A 392 -10.65 3.01 -1.38
CA VAL A 392 -9.74 4.12 -1.67
C VAL A 392 -9.97 5.32 -0.74
N LEU A 393 -11.23 5.59 -0.36
CA LEU A 393 -11.55 6.64 0.60
C LEU A 393 -11.03 6.31 2.00
N THR A 394 -11.11 5.04 2.42
CA THR A 394 -10.55 4.59 3.70
C THR A 394 -9.02 4.69 3.69
N MET A 395 -8.39 4.28 2.59
CA MET A 395 -6.94 4.41 2.43
C MET A 395 -6.46 5.87 2.49
N ASN A 396 -7.22 6.80 1.94
CA ASN A 396 -6.90 8.24 1.94
C ASN A 396 -6.91 8.86 3.34
N GLN A 397 -7.44 8.18 4.37
CA GLN A 397 -7.35 8.62 5.76
C GLN A 397 -6.05 8.22 6.45
N HIS A 398 -5.19 7.44 5.77
CA HIS A 398 -3.89 7.08 6.34
C HIS A 398 -2.99 8.31 6.49
N ALA A 399 -2.30 8.42 7.62
CA ALA A 399 -1.53 9.62 8.00
C ALA A 399 -0.55 10.11 6.91
N ILE A 400 0.09 9.20 6.18
CA ILE A 400 1.05 9.54 5.13
C ILE A 400 0.37 10.03 3.84
N GLY A 401 -0.90 9.68 3.62
CA GLY A 401 -1.70 10.11 2.46
C GLY A 401 -2.33 11.51 2.61
N THR A 402 -2.12 12.20 3.71
CA THR A 402 -2.79 13.48 4.01
C THR A 402 -2.08 14.69 3.41
N SER A 403 -2.77 15.84 3.37
CA SER A 403 -2.21 17.11 2.91
C SER A 403 -1.00 17.59 3.71
N ARG A 404 -0.82 17.14 4.96
CA ARG A 404 0.39 17.45 5.77
C ARG A 404 1.67 16.95 5.12
N THR A 405 1.59 15.92 4.32
CA THR A 405 2.72 15.38 3.56
C THR A 405 3.23 16.37 2.52
N TYR A 406 2.33 17.13 1.87
CA TYR A 406 2.72 18.22 0.97
C TYR A 406 3.35 19.40 1.72
N GLU A 407 2.87 19.72 2.93
CA GLU A 407 3.50 20.75 3.77
C GLU A 407 4.95 20.38 4.07
N MET A 408 5.20 19.14 4.48
CA MET A 408 6.55 18.67 4.77
C MET A 408 7.46 18.76 3.53
N ALA A 409 6.97 18.29 2.38
CA ALA A 409 7.70 18.39 1.12
C ALA A 409 7.99 19.85 0.75
N GLY A 410 6.99 20.72 0.87
CA GLY A 410 7.14 22.16 0.61
C GLY A 410 8.18 22.81 1.53
N ARG A 411 8.20 22.47 2.80
CA ARG A 411 9.20 22.98 3.77
C ARG A 411 10.62 22.60 3.34
N LEU A 412 10.86 21.33 3.03
CA LEU A 412 12.16 20.87 2.55
C LEU A 412 12.59 21.56 1.25
N LEU A 413 11.68 21.72 0.29
CA LEU A 413 11.94 22.39 -0.98
C LEU A 413 12.24 23.90 -0.80
N LEU A 414 11.74 24.52 0.27
CA LEU A 414 11.99 25.92 0.66
C LEU A 414 13.21 26.06 1.60
N GLY A 415 13.94 24.98 1.90
CA GLY A 415 15.09 25.00 2.80
C GLY A 415 14.73 25.20 4.28
N LEU A 416 13.51 24.83 4.68
CA LEU A 416 13.06 24.86 6.05
C LEU A 416 13.23 23.50 6.72
N GLU A 417 13.44 23.48 8.04
CA GLU A 417 13.51 22.25 8.81
C GLU A 417 12.26 21.38 8.62
N PRO A 418 12.42 20.05 8.43
CA PRO A 418 11.29 19.14 8.30
C PRO A 418 10.45 19.12 9.58
N LEU A 419 9.14 18.89 9.44
CA LEU A 419 8.29 18.65 10.60
C LEU A 419 8.56 17.24 11.16
N ARG A 420 8.78 17.14 12.47
CA ARG A 420 8.99 15.87 13.17
C ARG A 420 7.67 15.15 13.46
N TRP A 421 6.88 14.81 12.43
CA TRP A 421 5.59 14.15 12.65
C TRP A 421 5.49 12.74 12.06
N LEU A 422 6.49 12.31 11.30
CA LEU A 422 6.55 10.97 10.70
C LEU A 422 7.23 9.95 11.63
N PHE A 423 7.14 9.99 12.88
CA PHE A 423 7.72 9.06 13.88
C PHE A 423 8.44 9.77 15.00
#